data_5aa48fffee4085dcb1afdb12f811c922
#
_entry.id   5aa48fffee4085dcb1afdb12f811c922
#
_cell.length_a   1.000
_cell.length_b   1.000
_cell.length_c   1.000
_cell.angle_alpha   90.00
_cell.angle_beta   90.00
_cell.angle_gamma   90.00
#
_symmetry.space_group_name_H-M   'P 1'
#
loop_
_entity.id
_entity.type
_entity.pdbx_description
1 polymer ?
#
loop_
_entity_poly.entity_id
_entity_poly.type
_entity_poly.pdbx_seq_one_letter_code
_entity_poly.pdbx_strand_id
1 'polypeptide(L)'
;MLVFRLRPVAEVHRGADAANSEAPAVIDVPLEANDVEAYAVSHPDEPTSAVRREAALVRDYAQWLGQQGRAARRHRIRLPDGRSLYTDCFDESTGEVLEAKGSAARTFVRAGLGQILDYGRYVTHERRALLLPSLPAGDLIELLSTYGVAAVWQERTVFHRADPVATDAAS
;
A
#
# COMPACT_ATOMS: atom_id res chain seq x y z
N MET A 1 18.13 24.87 31.79
CA MET A 1 18.69 24.47 30.50
C MET A 1 19.00 22.99 30.56
N LEU A 2 18.16 22.13 29.96
CA LEU A 2 18.38 20.68 29.98
C LEU A 2 19.30 20.33 28.80
N VAL A 3 20.48 19.80 29.12
CA VAL A 3 21.42 19.32 28.10
C VAL A 3 21.28 17.82 27.99
N PHE A 4 20.71 17.33 26.85
CA PHE A 4 20.72 15.92 26.54
C PHE A 4 22.07 15.49 26.02
N ARG A 5 22.81 14.67 26.80
CA ARG A 5 23.99 13.97 26.33
C ARG A 5 23.51 12.65 25.65
N LEU A 6 23.63 12.58 24.36
CA LEU A 6 23.53 11.31 23.63
C LEU A 6 24.77 10.47 23.98
N ARG A 7 24.55 9.32 24.62
CA ARG A 7 25.61 8.30 24.74
C ARG A 7 25.59 7.46 23.46
N PRO A 8 26.76 7.15 22.88
CA PRO A 8 26.81 6.14 21.82
C PRO A 8 26.26 4.83 22.39
N VAL A 9 25.30 4.23 21.68
CA VAL A 9 24.85 2.87 21.96
C VAL A 9 26.05 1.97 21.64
N ALA A 10 26.65 1.39 22.65
CA ALA A 10 27.69 0.39 22.47
C ALA A 10 27.13 -0.75 21.66
N GLU A 11 27.85 -1.11 20.61
CA GLU A 11 27.77 -2.30 19.77
C GLU A 11 26.46 -3.11 19.90
N VAL A 12 25.57 -2.93 18.90
CA VAL A 12 24.58 -3.94 18.61
C VAL A 12 25.36 -5.22 18.33
N HIS A 13 25.28 -6.18 19.23
CA HIS A 13 25.75 -7.53 18.96
C HIS A 13 25.07 -8.00 17.68
N ARG A 14 25.79 -7.99 16.58
CA ARG A 14 25.46 -8.79 15.41
C ARG A 14 25.68 -10.24 15.84
N GLY A 15 24.64 -10.83 16.44
CA GLY A 15 24.57 -12.27 16.57
C GLY A 15 24.81 -12.87 15.20
N ALA A 16 25.80 -13.75 15.14
CA ALA A 16 26.11 -14.54 13.97
C ALA A 16 25.00 -15.56 13.76
N ASP A 17 23.88 -15.12 13.15
CA ASP A 17 22.90 -15.98 12.49
C ASP A 17 22.78 -15.53 11.03
N ALA A 18 23.93 -15.58 10.33
CA ALA A 18 24.00 -15.55 8.87
C ALA A 18 23.71 -16.97 8.35
N ALA A 19 22.53 -17.50 8.67
CA ALA A 19 22.05 -18.73 8.08
C ALA A 19 20.64 -18.47 7.54
N ASN A 20 20.55 -18.38 6.20
CA ASN A 20 19.31 -18.36 5.43
C ASN A 20 18.50 -17.04 5.41
N SER A 21 19.13 -15.94 5.05
CA SER A 21 18.40 -14.78 4.54
C SER A 21 17.91 -15.10 3.11
N GLU A 22 16.78 -15.81 3.00
CA GLU A 22 16.09 -15.90 1.72
C GLU A 22 15.76 -14.49 1.25
N ALA A 23 16.02 -14.22 -0.03
CA ALA A 23 15.61 -12.95 -0.63
C ALA A 23 14.07 -12.78 -0.51
N PRO A 24 13.56 -11.55 -0.40
CA PRO A 24 12.11 -11.33 -0.39
C PRO A 24 11.47 -11.99 -1.62
N ALA A 25 10.41 -12.77 -1.41
CA ALA A 25 9.67 -13.43 -2.48
C ALA A 25 8.31 -12.77 -2.65
N VAL A 26 7.95 -12.46 -3.90
CA VAL A 26 6.63 -11.94 -4.28
C VAL A 26 5.83 -13.07 -4.92
N ILE A 27 4.62 -13.29 -4.45
CA ILE A 27 3.73 -14.36 -4.90
C ILE A 27 2.38 -13.75 -5.24
N ASP A 28 1.88 -14.07 -6.43
CA ASP A 28 0.52 -13.70 -6.83
C ASP A 28 -0.52 -14.49 -6.02
N VAL A 29 -1.53 -13.80 -5.54
CA VAL A 29 -2.67 -14.40 -4.85
C VAL A 29 -3.97 -13.86 -5.43
N PRO A 30 -5.05 -14.67 -5.48
CA PRO A 30 -6.35 -14.19 -5.91
C PRO A 30 -6.83 -13.01 -5.06
N LEU A 31 -7.55 -12.07 -5.69
CA LEU A 31 -8.06 -10.91 -4.99
C LEU A 31 -9.11 -11.30 -3.94
N GLU A 32 -9.88 -12.34 -4.21
CA GLU A 32 -10.90 -12.91 -3.33
C GLU A 32 -10.31 -13.58 -2.09
N ALA A 33 -9.03 -13.94 -2.12
CA ALA A 33 -8.28 -14.40 -0.95
C ALA A 33 -8.05 -13.27 0.09
N ASN A 34 -8.96 -12.31 0.11
CA ASN A 34 -9.06 -11.24 1.09
C ASN A 34 -9.57 -11.80 2.42
N ASP A 35 -8.93 -12.86 2.88
CA ASP A 35 -9.35 -13.51 4.08
C ASP A 35 -9.03 -12.66 5.28
N VAL A 36 -10.07 -12.44 6.03
CA VAL A 36 -10.09 -12.10 7.44
C VAL A 36 -8.96 -12.84 8.21
N GLU A 37 -8.51 -14.00 7.72
CA GLU A 37 -7.40 -14.78 8.28
C GLU A 37 -6.03 -14.08 8.19
N ALA A 38 -5.71 -13.37 7.12
CA ALA A 38 -4.41 -12.69 7.03
C ALA A 38 -4.32 -11.49 8.00
N TYR A 39 -5.46 -10.89 8.33
CA TYR A 39 -5.56 -9.82 9.33
C TYR A 39 -5.71 -10.37 10.76
N ALA A 40 -6.38 -11.50 10.93
CA ALA A 40 -6.61 -12.17 12.23
C ALA A 40 -5.31 -12.67 12.89
N VAL A 41 -4.25 -12.93 12.11
CA VAL A 41 -2.93 -13.29 12.67
C VAL A 41 -2.27 -12.13 13.41
N SER A 42 -2.66 -10.90 13.12
CA SER A 42 -2.09 -9.70 13.75
C SER A 42 -2.97 -9.06 14.82
N HIS A 43 -4.29 -9.31 14.80
CA HIS A 43 -5.25 -8.69 15.73
C HIS A 43 -6.43 -9.65 15.97
N PRO A 44 -6.61 -10.18 17.18
CA PRO A 44 -7.69 -11.13 17.50
C PRO A 44 -9.08 -10.49 17.62
N ASP A 45 -9.20 -9.16 17.46
CA ASP A 45 -10.48 -8.47 17.55
C ASP A 45 -11.18 -8.38 16.19
N GLU A 46 -12.53 -8.34 16.19
CA GLU A 46 -13.34 -8.20 14.98
C GLU A 46 -12.81 -7.10 14.03
N PRO A 47 -12.82 -7.31 12.68
CA PRO A 47 -12.33 -6.33 11.72
C PRO A 47 -13.02 -4.98 11.96
N THR A 48 -12.23 -3.94 12.19
CA THR A 48 -12.76 -2.60 12.41
C THR A 48 -13.61 -2.14 11.22
N SER A 49 -14.51 -1.19 11.46
CA SER A 49 -15.32 -0.62 10.36
C SER A 49 -14.47 -0.04 9.22
N ALA A 50 -13.24 0.36 9.51
CA ALA A 50 -12.28 0.83 8.50
C ALA A 50 -11.82 -0.29 7.57
N VAL A 51 -11.41 -1.43 8.11
CA VAL A 51 -10.99 -2.62 7.33
C VAL A 51 -12.12 -3.13 6.42
N ARG A 52 -13.36 -3.15 6.92
CA ARG A 52 -14.51 -3.53 6.09
C ARG A 52 -14.75 -2.55 4.93
N ARG A 53 -14.54 -1.24 5.15
CA ARG A 53 -14.65 -0.23 4.08
C ARG A 53 -13.54 -0.38 3.04
N GLU A 54 -12.31 -0.64 3.46
CA GLU A 54 -11.18 -0.88 2.56
C GLU A 54 -11.44 -2.11 1.67
N ALA A 55 -11.86 -3.23 2.26
CA ALA A 55 -12.20 -4.43 1.50
C ALA A 55 -13.38 -4.23 0.53
N ALA A 56 -14.40 -3.45 0.90
CA ALA A 56 -15.50 -3.11 0.01
C ALA A 56 -15.01 -2.25 -1.16
N LEU A 57 -14.21 -1.24 -0.89
CA LEU A 57 -13.63 -0.33 -1.89
C LEU A 57 -12.77 -1.09 -2.92
N VAL A 58 -11.94 -2.03 -2.46
CA VAL A 58 -11.12 -2.87 -3.33
C VAL A 58 -11.99 -3.74 -4.24
N ARG A 59 -13.06 -4.36 -3.72
CA ARG A 59 -13.99 -5.15 -4.53
C ARG A 59 -14.68 -4.31 -5.60
N ASP A 60 -15.18 -3.13 -5.22
CA ASP A 60 -15.85 -2.21 -6.15
C ASP A 60 -14.88 -1.77 -7.27
N TYR A 61 -13.64 -1.49 -6.92
CA TYR A 61 -12.59 -1.13 -7.87
C TYR A 61 -12.26 -2.29 -8.81
N ALA A 62 -12.09 -3.49 -8.29
CA ALA A 62 -11.83 -4.68 -9.10
C ALA A 62 -12.99 -4.98 -10.07
N GLN A 63 -14.23 -4.83 -9.60
CA GLN A 63 -15.40 -4.95 -10.47
C GLN A 63 -15.42 -3.89 -11.57
N TRP A 64 -15.08 -2.64 -11.24
CA TRP A 64 -14.99 -1.54 -12.21
C TRP A 64 -13.89 -1.81 -13.25
N LEU A 65 -12.71 -2.33 -12.84
CA LEU A 65 -11.66 -2.77 -13.76
C LEU A 65 -12.15 -3.90 -14.67
N GLY A 66 -12.82 -4.90 -14.09
CA GLY A 66 -13.40 -6.04 -14.86
C GLY A 66 -14.37 -5.62 -15.95
N GLN A 67 -15.19 -4.57 -15.71
CA GLN A 67 -16.07 -3.99 -16.72
C GLN A 67 -15.32 -3.38 -17.91
N GLN A 68 -14.03 -3.07 -17.74
CA GLN A 68 -13.14 -2.56 -18.77
C GLN A 68 -12.22 -3.64 -19.36
N GLY A 69 -12.46 -4.92 -19.03
CA GLY A 69 -11.64 -6.04 -19.47
C GLY A 69 -10.26 -6.11 -18.80
N ARG A 70 -10.09 -5.46 -17.64
CA ARG A 70 -8.84 -5.43 -16.88
C ARG A 70 -8.93 -6.38 -15.70
N ALA A 71 -7.79 -7.02 -15.35
CA ALA A 71 -7.70 -7.95 -14.24
C ALA A 71 -6.98 -7.30 -13.04
N ALA A 72 -7.50 -7.58 -11.85
CA ALA A 72 -6.91 -7.18 -10.60
C ALA A 72 -6.43 -8.40 -9.82
N ARG A 73 -5.27 -8.30 -9.20
CA ARG A 73 -4.66 -9.31 -8.32
C ARG A 73 -4.19 -8.70 -7.01
N ARG A 74 -3.64 -9.53 -6.14
CA ARG A 74 -2.86 -9.15 -4.94
C ARG A 74 -1.49 -9.78 -5.01
N HIS A 75 -0.54 -9.17 -4.31
CA HIS A 75 0.75 -9.78 -4.06
C HIS A 75 0.92 -10.08 -2.58
N ARG A 76 1.44 -11.25 -2.28
CA ARG A 76 2.01 -11.60 -0.98
C ARG A 76 3.51 -11.41 -1.06
N ILE A 77 4.05 -10.56 -0.22
CA ILE A 77 5.48 -10.28 -0.10
C ILE A 77 5.98 -11.01 1.15
N ARG A 78 6.76 -12.07 0.97
CA ARG A 78 7.40 -12.78 2.09
C ARG A 78 8.69 -12.05 2.45
N LEU A 79 8.79 -11.61 3.69
CA LEU A 79 9.98 -10.94 4.21
C LEU A 79 11.02 -11.96 4.71
N PRO A 80 12.32 -11.58 4.78
CA PRO A 80 13.39 -12.46 5.26
C PRO A 80 13.21 -12.97 6.70
N ASP A 81 12.45 -12.24 7.52
CA ASP A 81 12.13 -12.60 8.90
C ASP A 81 10.92 -13.55 9.03
N GLY A 82 10.39 -14.04 7.89
CA GLY A 82 9.24 -14.95 7.82
C GLY A 82 7.88 -14.26 7.84
N ARG A 83 7.80 -12.95 8.10
CA ARG A 83 6.55 -12.20 8.01
C ARG A 83 6.10 -12.02 6.56
N SER A 84 4.82 -11.74 6.37
CA SER A 84 4.27 -11.44 5.06
C SER A 84 3.57 -10.09 5.07
N LEU A 85 3.77 -9.32 3.99
CA LEU A 85 2.97 -8.14 3.66
C LEU A 85 2.05 -8.51 2.50
N TYR A 86 0.95 -7.77 2.36
CA TYR A 86 0.00 -7.97 1.27
C TYR A 86 -0.33 -6.61 0.65
N THR A 87 -0.28 -6.53 -0.68
CA THR A 87 -0.84 -5.38 -1.39
C THR A 87 -2.36 -5.51 -1.39
N ASP A 88 -3.09 -4.41 -1.45
CA ASP A 88 -4.55 -4.47 -1.55
C ASP A 88 -5.00 -4.82 -2.96
N CYS A 89 -4.38 -4.23 -3.97
CA CYS A 89 -4.71 -4.45 -5.36
C CYS A 89 -3.49 -4.24 -6.26
N PHE A 90 -3.44 -4.99 -7.35
CA PHE A 90 -2.50 -4.81 -8.45
C PHE A 90 -3.26 -4.93 -9.77
N ASP A 91 -3.21 -3.90 -10.59
CA ASP A 91 -3.79 -3.90 -11.92
C ASP A 91 -2.75 -4.37 -12.94
N GLU A 92 -2.94 -5.59 -13.43
CA GLU A 92 -2.01 -6.23 -14.36
C GLU A 92 -1.86 -5.47 -15.69
N SER A 93 -2.93 -4.81 -16.14
CA SER A 93 -2.94 -4.14 -17.45
C SER A 93 -2.05 -2.90 -17.50
N THR A 94 -1.84 -2.27 -16.35
CA THR A 94 -1.05 -1.03 -16.24
C THR A 94 0.18 -1.18 -15.37
N GLY A 95 0.41 -2.37 -14.79
CA GLY A 95 1.50 -2.60 -13.86
C GLY A 95 1.38 -1.72 -12.61
N GLU A 96 0.15 -1.44 -12.14
CA GLU A 96 -0.07 -0.51 -11.05
C GLU A 96 -0.34 -1.22 -9.73
N VAL A 97 0.47 -0.92 -8.72
CA VAL A 97 0.20 -1.33 -7.34
C VAL A 97 -0.65 -0.28 -6.64
N LEU A 98 -1.71 -0.72 -5.96
CA LEU A 98 -2.63 0.16 -5.24
C LEU A 98 -2.74 -0.25 -3.77
N GLU A 99 -2.81 0.75 -2.91
CA GLU A 99 -3.12 0.62 -1.49
C GLU A 99 -4.45 1.31 -1.21
N ALA A 100 -5.38 0.63 -0.59
CA ALA A 100 -6.70 1.16 -0.27
C ALA A 100 -6.75 1.74 1.15
N LYS A 101 -7.51 2.83 1.33
CA LYS A 101 -7.79 3.38 2.64
C LYS A 101 -9.29 3.65 2.81
N GLY A 102 -9.82 3.27 3.96
CA GLY A 102 -11.23 3.44 4.29
C GLY A 102 -11.66 4.90 4.54
N SER A 103 -10.77 5.87 4.32
CA SER A 103 -11.04 7.31 4.46
C SER A 103 -10.04 8.13 3.65
N ALA A 104 -10.48 9.26 3.08
CA ALA A 104 -9.64 10.26 2.44
C ALA A 104 -9.04 11.28 3.43
N ALA A 105 -9.22 11.10 4.74
CA ALA A 105 -8.64 11.99 5.75
C ALA A 105 -7.11 11.88 5.78
N ARG A 106 -6.43 12.97 6.11
CA ARG A 106 -4.96 13.12 6.10
C ARG A 106 -4.21 11.96 6.77
N THR A 107 -4.67 11.50 7.92
CA THR A 107 -4.03 10.41 8.66
C THR A 107 -4.01 9.12 7.85
N PHE A 108 -5.10 8.80 7.17
CA PHE A 108 -5.21 7.61 6.32
C PHE A 108 -4.39 7.73 5.05
N VAL A 109 -4.41 8.91 4.40
CA VAL A 109 -3.60 9.16 3.19
C VAL A 109 -2.11 9.05 3.51
N ARG A 110 -1.65 9.61 4.63
CA ARG A 110 -0.24 9.50 5.06
C ARG A 110 0.16 8.07 5.40
N ALA A 111 -0.71 7.32 6.06
CA ALA A 111 -0.46 5.90 6.36
C ALA A 111 -0.38 5.08 5.06
N GLY A 112 -1.33 5.27 4.13
CA GLY A 112 -1.32 4.60 2.83
C GLY A 112 -0.10 4.97 1.98
N LEU A 113 0.32 6.23 1.98
CA LEU A 113 1.55 6.65 1.30
C LEU A 113 2.77 5.89 1.85
N GLY A 114 2.90 5.74 3.16
CA GLY A 114 3.99 4.96 3.76
C GLY A 114 3.96 3.50 3.32
N GLN A 115 2.78 2.88 3.31
CA GLN A 115 2.60 1.48 2.91
C GLN A 115 2.90 1.25 1.42
N ILE A 116 2.37 2.09 0.53
CA ILE A 116 2.60 1.93 -0.91
C ILE A 116 4.08 2.13 -1.29
N LEU A 117 4.79 3.02 -0.60
CA LEU A 117 6.23 3.20 -0.79
C LEU A 117 7.02 1.99 -0.30
N ASP A 118 6.61 1.37 0.81
CA ASP A 118 7.26 0.16 1.31
C ASP A 118 7.03 -1.03 0.37
N TYR A 119 5.81 -1.25 -0.11
CA TYR A 119 5.50 -2.33 -1.05
C TYR A 119 6.24 -2.19 -2.39
N GLY A 120 6.36 -0.96 -2.89
CA GLY A 120 7.10 -0.64 -4.11
C GLY A 120 8.57 -1.00 -4.09
N ARG A 121 9.15 -1.31 -2.92
CA ARG A 121 10.52 -1.83 -2.79
C ARG A 121 10.65 -3.30 -3.22
N TYR A 122 9.54 -4.03 -3.20
CA TYR A 122 9.51 -5.47 -3.42
C TYR A 122 8.76 -5.84 -4.70
N VAL A 123 7.61 -5.19 -4.94
CA VAL A 123 6.76 -5.49 -6.10
C VAL A 123 7.26 -4.72 -7.31
N THR A 124 7.57 -5.42 -8.40
CA THR A 124 7.85 -4.77 -9.69
C THR A 124 6.57 -4.09 -10.18
N HIS A 125 6.64 -2.80 -10.45
CA HIS A 125 5.49 -1.98 -10.83
C HIS A 125 5.90 -0.83 -11.75
N GLU A 126 4.96 -0.39 -12.57
CA GLU A 126 5.10 0.81 -13.43
C GLU A 126 4.53 2.05 -12.74
N ARG A 127 3.50 1.86 -11.92
CA ARG A 127 2.72 2.93 -11.28
C ARG A 127 2.36 2.58 -9.84
N ARG A 128 2.07 3.62 -9.07
CA ARG A 128 1.58 3.51 -7.69
C ARG A 128 0.37 4.40 -7.50
N ALA A 129 -0.63 3.93 -6.76
CA ALA A 129 -1.79 4.75 -6.43
C ALA A 129 -2.32 4.47 -5.02
N LEU A 130 -2.96 5.48 -4.42
CA LEU A 130 -3.85 5.29 -3.28
C LEU A 130 -5.29 5.25 -3.76
N LEU A 131 -6.02 4.21 -3.34
CA LEU A 131 -7.44 4.02 -3.59
C LEU A 131 -8.24 4.53 -2.38
N LEU A 132 -9.10 5.51 -2.61
CA LEU A 132 -9.79 6.28 -1.57
C LEU A 132 -11.31 6.27 -1.79
N PRO A 133 -12.13 6.32 -0.74
CA PRO A 133 -13.59 6.30 -0.87
C PRO A 133 -14.19 7.62 -1.34
N SER A 134 -13.40 8.69 -1.40
CA SER A 134 -13.82 10.02 -1.85
C SER A 134 -12.63 10.86 -2.27
N LEU A 135 -12.87 11.97 -2.98
CA LEU A 135 -11.85 12.95 -3.35
C LEU A 135 -11.08 13.44 -2.11
N PRO A 136 -9.76 13.28 -2.05
CA PRO A 136 -8.95 13.85 -0.99
C PRO A 136 -8.78 15.37 -1.15
N ALA A 137 -8.36 16.06 -0.09
CA ALA A 137 -8.03 17.48 -0.16
C ALA A 137 -6.88 17.74 -1.16
N GLY A 138 -6.89 18.91 -1.81
CA GLY A 138 -5.95 19.24 -2.88
C GLY A 138 -4.48 19.10 -2.46
N ASP A 139 -4.14 19.58 -1.27
CA ASP A 139 -2.78 19.46 -0.72
C ASP A 139 -2.33 18.02 -0.46
N LEU A 140 -3.28 17.09 -0.29
CA LEU A 140 -2.98 15.65 -0.20
C LEU A 140 -2.73 15.03 -1.57
N ILE A 141 -3.41 15.52 -2.62
CA ILE A 141 -3.09 15.16 -4.01
C ILE A 141 -1.67 15.64 -4.36
N GLU A 142 -1.33 16.85 -3.99
CA GLU A 142 0.02 17.39 -4.16
C GLU A 142 1.07 16.59 -3.41
N LEU A 143 0.78 16.20 -2.16
CA LEU A 143 1.64 15.32 -1.37
C LEU A 143 1.88 13.99 -2.09
N LEU A 144 0.83 13.31 -2.55
CA LEU A 144 0.95 12.04 -3.27
C LEU A 144 1.76 12.21 -4.57
N SER A 145 1.47 13.27 -5.33
CA SER A 145 2.17 13.61 -6.57
C SER A 145 3.68 13.78 -6.35
N THR A 146 4.10 14.42 -5.25
CA THR A 146 5.52 14.62 -4.89
C THR A 146 6.27 13.28 -4.80
N TYR A 147 5.59 12.19 -4.44
CA TYR A 147 6.17 10.86 -4.33
C TYR A 147 5.86 9.94 -5.52
N GLY A 148 5.33 10.49 -6.61
CA GLY A 148 4.98 9.73 -7.81
C GLY A 148 3.83 8.73 -7.55
N VAL A 149 2.90 9.08 -6.67
CA VAL A 149 1.73 8.27 -6.33
C VAL A 149 0.46 8.98 -6.82
N ALA A 150 -0.36 8.29 -7.59
CA ALA A 150 -1.66 8.80 -8.02
C ALA A 150 -2.69 8.74 -6.87
N ALA A 151 -3.66 9.65 -6.88
CA ALA A 151 -4.88 9.51 -6.11
C ALA A 151 -5.97 8.91 -7.01
N VAL A 152 -6.58 7.82 -6.57
CA VAL A 152 -7.76 7.21 -7.20
C VAL A 152 -8.89 7.26 -6.19
N TRP A 153 -10.06 7.77 -6.56
CA TRP A 153 -11.18 7.84 -5.62
C TRP A 153 -12.50 7.44 -6.26
N GLN A 154 -13.38 6.90 -5.43
CA GLN A 154 -14.71 6.49 -5.83
C GLN A 154 -15.69 7.67 -5.76
N GLU A 155 -16.47 7.85 -6.81
CA GLU A 155 -17.65 8.69 -6.81
C GLU A 155 -18.83 7.89 -7.37
N ARG A 156 -19.74 7.48 -6.47
CA ARG A 156 -20.83 6.53 -6.77
C ARG A 156 -20.28 5.19 -7.29
N THR A 157 -20.46 4.89 -8.58
CA THR A 157 -20.00 3.64 -9.22
C THR A 157 -18.81 3.85 -10.16
N VAL A 158 -18.26 5.07 -10.21
CA VAL A 158 -17.15 5.44 -11.09
C VAL A 158 -15.93 5.76 -10.25
N PHE A 159 -14.75 5.42 -10.78
CA PHE A 159 -13.49 5.81 -10.18
C PHE A 159 -12.84 6.91 -11.00
N HIS A 160 -12.42 7.94 -10.31
CA HIS A 160 -11.69 9.10 -10.82
C HIS A 160 -10.23 9.00 -10.44
N ARG A 161 -9.38 9.76 -11.14
CA ARG A 161 -7.94 9.68 -10.96
C ARG A 161 -7.28 11.05 -11.09
N ALA A 162 -6.32 11.33 -10.22
CA ALA A 162 -5.33 12.39 -10.38
C ALA A 162 -3.94 11.74 -10.45
N ASP A 163 -3.33 11.81 -11.62
CA ASP A 163 -1.97 11.31 -11.83
C ASP A 163 -0.93 12.27 -11.23
N PRO A 164 0.22 11.76 -10.77
CA PRO A 164 1.31 12.61 -10.34
C PRO A 164 1.79 13.47 -11.51
N VAL A 165 2.06 14.73 -11.22
CA VAL A 165 2.70 15.62 -12.18
C VAL A 165 4.14 15.12 -12.41
N ALA A 166 4.53 14.91 -13.67
CA ALA A 166 5.90 14.57 -13.99
C ALA A 166 6.80 15.69 -13.43
N THR A 167 7.58 15.37 -12.41
CA THR A 167 8.63 16.27 -11.96
C THR A 167 9.72 16.17 -13.03
N ASP A 168 9.88 17.18 -13.88
CA ASP A 168 11.07 17.29 -14.70
C ASP A 168 12.26 17.15 -13.76
N ALA A 169 12.98 16.06 -13.91
CA ALA A 169 14.23 15.86 -13.19
C ALA A 169 15.13 17.03 -13.60
N ALA A 170 15.25 18.01 -12.70
CA ALA A 170 16.16 19.12 -12.88
C ALA A 170 17.55 18.54 -13.12
N SER A 171 18.06 18.88 -14.30
CA SER A 171 19.40 18.57 -14.82
C SER A 171 20.47 19.07 -13.87
#